data_16c5d3e9884b4402e241595415e5f001
#
_entry.id   16c5d3e9884b4402e241595415e5f001
#
_cell.length_a   1.000
_cell.length_b   1.000
_cell.length_c   1.000
_cell.angle_alpha   90.00
_cell.angle_beta   90.00
_cell.angle_gamma   90.00
#
_symmetry.space_group_name_H-M   'P 1'
#
loop_
_entity.id
_entity.type
_entity.pdbx_description
1 polymer ?
#
loop_
_entity_poly.entity_id
_entity_poly.type
_entity_poly.pdbx_seq_one_letter_code
_entity_poly.pdbx_strand_id
1 'polypeptide(L)'
;AESALLTLTDIEVVIARPVLVYGPDARANLRALMKLCDTALPLPFGAANNRRSFVSLENVARALAFLTTAQSEQVSGKIFHLAEPEPRSTRELVSKVREALGRPPRLISVPAFMMKTLLTLVGRKTLYEQLFGDMVADTSSLTAIGFKYLPGDAQIAAMAKAARKN
;
A
#
# COMPACT_ATOMS: atom_id res chain seq x y z
N ALA A 1 -21.25 -0.93 11.36
CA ALA A 1 -20.76 -2.27 11.74
C ALA A 1 -19.69 -2.18 12.85
N GLU A 2 -18.55 -1.48 12.65
CA GLU A 2 -17.46 -1.40 13.63
C GLU A 2 -17.93 -0.81 14.98
N SER A 3 -18.71 0.27 14.97
CA SER A 3 -19.25 0.89 16.20
C SER A 3 -20.08 -0.09 17.04
N ALA A 4 -20.83 -0.99 16.39
CA ALA A 4 -21.60 -2.00 17.09
C ALA A 4 -20.71 -3.10 17.70
N LEU A 5 -19.57 -3.42 17.08
CA LEU A 5 -18.61 -4.36 17.65
C LEU A 5 -17.93 -3.79 18.90
N LEU A 6 -17.60 -2.50 18.89
CA LEU A 6 -16.96 -1.83 20.03
C LEU A 6 -17.88 -1.64 21.26
N THR A 7 -19.20 -1.87 21.13
CA THR A 7 -20.14 -1.85 22.27
C THR A 7 -20.29 -3.20 22.96
N LEU A 8 -19.66 -4.27 22.44
CA LEU A 8 -19.69 -5.59 23.07
C LEU A 8 -18.79 -5.60 24.31
N THR A 9 -19.31 -6.08 25.42
CA THR A 9 -18.59 -6.13 26.70
C THR A 9 -18.13 -7.53 27.08
N ASP A 10 -18.71 -8.57 26.44
CA ASP A 10 -18.46 -9.97 26.79
C ASP A 10 -17.27 -10.56 26.03
N ILE A 11 -16.72 -9.80 25.04
CA ILE A 11 -15.56 -10.20 24.25
C ILE A 11 -14.61 -9.02 24.07
N GLU A 12 -13.33 -9.33 23.91
CA GLU A 12 -12.33 -8.35 23.54
C GLU A 12 -12.36 -8.08 22.04
N VAL A 13 -12.59 -6.85 21.65
CA VAL A 13 -12.67 -6.43 20.25
C VAL A 13 -11.50 -5.55 19.89
N VAL A 14 -10.76 -5.93 18.86
CA VAL A 14 -9.70 -5.11 18.24
C VAL A 14 -10.04 -4.91 16.78
N ILE A 15 -10.00 -3.67 16.29
CA ILE A 15 -10.26 -3.37 14.88
C ILE A 15 -8.94 -3.07 14.19
N ALA A 16 -8.62 -3.87 13.18
CA ALA A 16 -7.47 -3.66 12.30
C ALA A 16 -7.93 -3.15 10.93
N ARG A 17 -7.46 -1.96 10.53
CA ARG A 17 -7.79 -1.31 9.24
C ARG A 17 -6.54 -1.27 8.35
N PRO A 18 -6.33 -2.28 7.49
CA PRO A 18 -5.23 -2.23 6.55
C PRO A 18 -5.50 -1.16 5.47
N VAL A 19 -4.46 -0.43 5.10
CA VAL A 19 -4.46 0.44 3.92
C VAL A 19 -4.32 -0.39 2.64
N LEU A 20 -3.81 0.17 1.54
CA LEU A 20 -3.58 -0.60 0.31
C LEU A 20 -2.54 -1.70 0.58
N VAL A 21 -3.03 -2.96 0.57
CA VAL A 21 -2.21 -4.14 0.78
C VAL A 21 -1.51 -4.55 -0.51
N TYR A 22 -0.21 -4.79 -0.45
CA TYR A 22 0.57 -5.31 -1.56
C TYR A 22 1.27 -6.64 -1.21
N GLY A 23 1.50 -7.48 -2.22
CA GLY A 23 2.13 -8.79 -2.02
C GLY A 23 2.23 -9.60 -3.30
N PRO A 24 2.76 -10.84 -3.23
CA PRO A 24 2.99 -11.70 -4.40
C PRO A 24 1.76 -11.94 -5.26
N ASP A 25 0.58 -12.05 -4.64
CA ASP A 25 -0.70 -12.29 -5.31
C ASP A 25 -1.51 -11.02 -5.54
N ALA A 26 -0.82 -9.90 -5.77
CA ALA A 26 -1.47 -8.62 -6.04
C ALA A 26 -2.53 -8.73 -7.15
N ARG A 27 -3.72 -8.20 -6.89
CA ARG A 27 -4.88 -8.29 -7.79
C ARG A 27 -5.22 -6.94 -8.42
N ALA A 28 -6.10 -6.97 -9.42
CA ALA A 28 -6.68 -5.79 -10.06
C ALA A 28 -5.64 -4.74 -10.50
N ASN A 29 -5.78 -3.51 -10.05
CA ASN A 29 -4.96 -2.37 -10.49
C ASN A 29 -3.48 -2.53 -10.16
N LEU A 30 -3.14 -3.16 -9.03
CA LEU A 30 -1.75 -3.37 -8.66
C LEU A 30 -1.07 -4.41 -9.57
N ARG A 31 -1.80 -5.48 -9.94
CA ARG A 31 -1.30 -6.46 -10.94
C ARG A 31 -1.11 -5.81 -12.31
N ALA A 32 -2.03 -4.95 -12.74
CA ALA A 32 -1.90 -4.21 -13.99
C ALA A 32 -0.69 -3.28 -13.97
N LEU A 33 -0.44 -2.60 -12.84
CA LEU A 33 0.74 -1.76 -12.65
C LEU A 33 2.03 -2.58 -12.72
N MET A 34 2.08 -3.78 -12.10
CA MET A 34 3.25 -4.67 -12.17
C MET A 34 3.56 -5.08 -13.62
N LYS A 35 2.54 -5.49 -14.39
CA LYS A 35 2.70 -5.83 -15.80
C LYS A 35 3.21 -4.63 -16.62
N LEU A 36 2.69 -3.44 -16.35
CA LEU A 36 3.16 -2.21 -17.00
C LEU A 36 4.62 -1.91 -16.65
N CYS A 37 5.03 -2.11 -15.40
CA CYS A 37 6.41 -1.93 -14.95
C CYS A 37 7.40 -2.89 -15.63
N ASP A 38 6.98 -4.07 -16.04
CA ASP A 38 7.85 -5.06 -16.74
C ASP A 38 8.00 -4.76 -18.22
N THR A 39 7.36 -3.75 -18.77
CA THR A 39 7.54 -3.33 -20.16
C THR A 39 8.83 -2.53 -20.37
N ALA A 40 9.32 -2.47 -21.61
CA ALA A 40 10.44 -1.59 -21.99
C ALA A 40 10.00 -0.12 -22.18
N LEU A 41 8.69 0.15 -22.16
CA LEU A 41 8.13 1.47 -22.41
C LEU A 41 8.48 2.47 -21.30
N PRO A 42 8.69 3.76 -21.63
CA PRO A 42 8.74 4.80 -20.62
C PRO A 42 7.36 4.99 -19.97
N LEU A 43 7.34 5.18 -18.64
CA LEU A 43 6.09 5.29 -17.90
C LEU A 43 5.82 6.72 -17.45
N PRO A 44 4.55 7.20 -17.51
CA PRO A 44 4.20 8.59 -17.27
C PRO A 44 4.02 8.90 -15.76
N PHE A 45 4.88 8.37 -14.91
CA PHE A 45 4.81 8.54 -13.45
C PHE A 45 5.92 9.43 -12.88
N GLY A 46 6.72 10.11 -13.73
CA GLY A 46 7.82 10.94 -13.28
C GLY A 46 7.39 12.14 -12.43
N ALA A 47 6.16 12.66 -12.60
CA ALA A 47 5.59 13.72 -11.81
C ALA A 47 4.66 13.25 -10.66
N ALA A 48 4.54 11.94 -10.43
CA ALA A 48 3.65 11.37 -9.40
C ALA A 48 4.33 11.38 -8.02
N ASN A 49 4.44 12.56 -7.41
CA ASN A 49 5.07 12.80 -6.11
C ASN A 49 4.05 12.80 -4.94
N ASN A 50 2.94 12.12 -5.12
CA ASN A 50 1.92 11.92 -4.09
C ASN A 50 2.49 11.14 -2.88
N ARG A 51 1.79 11.19 -1.75
CA ARG A 51 2.14 10.43 -0.55
C ARG A 51 1.05 9.41 -0.23
N ARG A 52 1.40 8.14 -0.27
CA ARG A 52 0.45 7.06 0.03
C ARG A 52 1.06 6.07 1.00
N SER A 53 0.23 5.69 1.96
CA SER A 53 0.54 4.57 2.84
C SER A 53 0.21 3.26 2.13
N PHE A 54 1.13 2.32 2.26
CA PHE A 54 1.02 0.94 1.80
C PHE A 54 1.32 0.00 2.96
N VAL A 55 0.92 -1.24 2.84
CA VAL A 55 1.32 -2.29 3.79
C VAL A 55 1.52 -3.61 3.03
N SER A 56 2.60 -4.32 3.30
CA SER A 56 2.81 -5.64 2.72
C SER A 56 1.88 -6.67 3.36
N LEU A 57 1.47 -7.68 2.60
CA LEU A 57 0.67 -8.80 3.12
C LEU A 57 1.37 -9.48 4.31
N GLU A 58 2.69 -9.58 4.25
CA GLU A 58 3.52 -10.11 5.35
C GLU A 58 3.37 -9.24 6.63
N ASN A 59 3.48 -7.91 6.50
CA ASN A 59 3.30 -7.00 7.63
C ASN A 59 1.87 -7.03 8.17
N VAL A 60 0.85 -7.21 7.33
CA VAL A 60 -0.54 -7.41 7.78
C VAL A 60 -0.65 -8.68 8.62
N ALA A 61 -0.16 -9.82 8.12
CA ALA A 61 -0.23 -11.09 8.84
C ALA A 61 0.50 -11.02 10.20
N ARG A 62 1.68 -10.42 10.23
CA ARG A 62 2.45 -10.20 11.46
C ARG A 62 1.74 -9.27 12.44
N ALA A 63 1.13 -8.19 11.94
CA ALA A 63 0.39 -7.26 12.80
C ALA A 63 -0.84 -7.93 13.42
N LEU A 64 -1.59 -8.72 12.63
CA LEU A 64 -2.72 -9.48 13.16
C LEU A 64 -2.27 -10.49 14.22
N ALA A 65 -1.22 -11.28 13.97
CA ALA A 65 -0.67 -12.21 14.95
C ALA A 65 -0.17 -11.49 16.22
N PHE A 66 0.46 -10.33 16.08
CA PHE A 66 0.90 -9.51 17.20
C PHE A 66 -0.29 -9.03 18.04
N LEU A 67 -1.35 -8.51 17.40
CA LEU A 67 -2.55 -8.01 18.09
C LEU A 67 -3.29 -9.12 18.86
N THR A 68 -3.25 -10.38 18.40
CA THR A 68 -3.86 -11.51 19.12
C THR A 68 -3.07 -11.96 20.35
N THR A 69 -1.81 -11.57 20.46
CA THR A 69 -0.91 -11.94 21.59
C THR A 69 -0.55 -10.75 22.48
N ALA A 70 -0.97 -9.55 22.10
CA ALA A 70 -0.74 -8.34 22.89
C ALA A 70 -1.58 -8.32 24.18
N GLN A 71 -1.13 -7.55 25.16
CA GLN A 71 -1.88 -7.38 26.40
C GLN A 71 -3.22 -6.68 26.14
N SER A 72 -4.30 -7.19 26.76
CA SER A 72 -5.67 -6.72 26.55
C SER A 72 -5.80 -5.21 26.76
N GLU A 73 -5.20 -4.68 27.82
CA GLU A 73 -5.25 -3.25 28.18
C GLU A 73 -4.65 -2.36 27.09
N GLN A 74 -3.76 -2.90 26.27
CA GLN A 74 -3.10 -2.17 25.19
C GLN A 74 -3.94 -2.17 23.90
N VAL A 75 -4.80 -3.16 23.68
CA VAL A 75 -5.44 -3.38 22.37
C VAL A 75 -6.96 -3.42 22.41
N SER A 76 -7.59 -3.84 23.51
CA SER A 76 -9.04 -3.98 23.60
C SER A 76 -9.76 -2.66 23.36
N GLY A 77 -10.82 -2.68 22.58
CA GLY A 77 -11.62 -1.52 22.21
C GLY A 77 -10.93 -0.53 21.27
N LYS A 78 -9.73 -0.83 20.74
CA LYS A 78 -8.95 0.09 19.93
C LYS A 78 -9.01 -0.24 18.44
N ILE A 79 -8.72 0.79 17.63
CA ILE A 79 -8.63 0.71 16.17
C ILE A 79 -7.17 0.97 15.78
N PHE A 80 -6.58 0.05 15.02
CA PHE A 80 -5.23 0.15 14.52
C PHE A 80 -5.22 0.26 13.00
N HIS A 81 -4.61 1.31 12.46
CA HIS A 81 -4.33 1.39 11.04
C HIS A 81 -3.06 0.60 10.73
N LEU A 82 -3.18 -0.38 9.82
CA LEU A 82 -2.05 -1.19 9.39
C LEU A 82 -1.45 -0.57 8.13
N ALA A 83 -0.36 0.17 8.31
CA ALA A 83 0.39 0.81 7.23
C ALA A 83 1.86 0.88 7.61
N GLU A 84 2.75 0.75 6.63
CA GLU A 84 4.18 0.93 6.85
C GLU A 84 4.48 2.40 7.22
N PRO A 85 5.46 2.66 8.08
CA PRO A 85 5.71 4.00 8.63
C PRO A 85 6.05 5.06 7.57
N GLU A 86 6.63 4.62 6.45
CA GLU A 86 7.08 5.51 5.38
C GLU A 86 6.08 5.53 4.23
N PRO A 87 5.26 6.61 4.09
CA PRO A 87 4.43 6.79 2.90
C PRO A 87 5.32 6.96 1.66
N ARG A 88 4.94 6.33 0.55
CA ARG A 88 5.69 6.38 -0.72
C ARG A 88 4.86 7.04 -1.81
N SER A 89 5.54 7.67 -2.76
CA SER A 89 4.91 8.14 -3.99
C SER A 89 4.72 7.00 -4.99
N THR A 90 3.79 7.17 -5.92
CA THR A 90 3.65 6.24 -7.05
C THR A 90 4.92 6.19 -7.90
N ARG A 91 5.63 7.32 -8.04
CA ARG A 91 6.94 7.37 -8.69
C ARG A 91 7.95 6.45 -8.01
N GLU A 92 8.08 6.52 -6.69
CA GLU A 92 9.00 5.66 -5.91
C GLU A 92 8.61 4.19 -6.02
N LEU A 93 7.33 3.85 -5.86
CA LEU A 93 6.85 2.49 -5.99
C LEU A 93 7.19 1.91 -7.36
N VAL A 94 6.88 2.63 -8.45
CA VAL A 94 7.17 2.20 -9.83
C VAL A 94 8.67 2.06 -10.05
N SER A 95 9.48 2.99 -9.54
CA SER A 95 10.95 2.91 -9.66
C SER A 95 11.50 1.66 -8.98
N LYS A 96 11.07 1.38 -7.74
CA LYS A 96 11.49 0.19 -6.97
C LYS A 96 11.05 -1.12 -7.63
N VAL A 97 9.84 -1.17 -8.17
CA VAL A 97 9.36 -2.34 -8.92
C VAL A 97 10.21 -2.57 -10.16
N ARG A 98 10.49 -1.53 -10.96
CA ARG A 98 11.32 -1.66 -12.16
C ARG A 98 12.75 -2.08 -11.83
N GLU A 99 13.34 -1.52 -10.79
CA GLU A 99 14.66 -1.91 -10.27
C GLU A 99 14.69 -3.41 -9.91
N ALA A 100 13.69 -3.89 -9.17
CA ALA A 100 13.57 -5.29 -8.78
C ALA A 100 13.38 -6.25 -9.95
N LEU A 101 12.81 -5.77 -11.06
CA LEU A 101 12.65 -6.49 -12.32
C LEU A 101 13.87 -6.37 -13.27
N GLY A 102 14.93 -5.67 -12.86
CA GLY A 102 16.11 -5.40 -13.69
C GLY A 102 15.80 -4.45 -14.86
N ARG A 103 14.78 -3.60 -14.74
CA ARG A 103 14.38 -2.62 -15.74
C ARG A 103 14.89 -1.22 -15.36
N PRO A 104 15.37 -0.42 -16.32
CA PRO A 104 15.70 0.98 -16.06
C PRO A 104 14.41 1.76 -15.67
N PRO A 105 14.48 2.75 -14.77
CA PRO A 105 13.28 3.46 -14.32
C PRO A 105 12.50 4.14 -15.46
N ARG A 106 13.16 4.83 -16.41
CA ARG A 106 12.54 5.48 -17.58
C ARG A 106 11.18 6.10 -17.31
N LEU A 107 11.13 7.00 -16.31
CA LEU A 107 9.92 7.72 -15.93
C LEU A 107 9.90 9.08 -16.60
N ILE A 108 8.86 9.35 -17.40
CA ILE A 108 8.61 10.67 -17.98
C ILE A 108 7.67 11.47 -17.09
N SER A 109 8.01 12.75 -16.93
CA SER A 109 7.20 13.69 -16.16
C SER A 109 6.08 14.22 -17.03
N VAL A 110 4.88 13.68 -16.86
CA VAL A 110 3.65 14.18 -17.47
C VAL A 110 2.93 15.05 -16.44
N PRO A 111 2.56 16.29 -16.76
CA PRO A 111 1.82 17.16 -15.84
C PRO A 111 0.52 16.49 -15.34
N ALA A 112 0.24 16.63 -14.04
CA ALA A 112 -0.89 15.97 -13.40
C ALA A 112 -2.24 16.28 -14.07
N PHE A 113 -2.44 17.52 -14.56
CA PHE A 113 -3.68 17.88 -15.26
C PHE A 113 -3.87 17.09 -16.57
N MET A 114 -2.80 16.84 -17.33
CA MET A 114 -2.88 16.04 -18.56
C MET A 114 -3.25 14.59 -18.26
N MET A 115 -2.65 13.99 -17.23
CA MET A 115 -3.01 12.66 -16.78
C MET A 115 -4.46 12.59 -16.30
N LYS A 116 -4.91 13.59 -15.55
CA LYS A 116 -6.31 13.69 -15.09
C LYS A 116 -7.28 13.75 -16.25
N THR A 117 -7.02 14.62 -17.23
CA THR A 117 -7.85 14.76 -18.42
C THR A 117 -7.90 13.45 -19.22
N LEU A 118 -6.74 12.84 -19.50
CA LEU A 118 -6.65 11.60 -20.25
C LEU A 118 -7.43 10.47 -19.57
N LEU A 119 -7.21 10.25 -18.27
CA LEU A 119 -7.89 9.18 -17.52
C LEU A 119 -9.39 9.45 -17.37
N THR A 120 -9.80 10.71 -17.31
CA THR A 120 -11.22 11.09 -17.28
C THR A 120 -11.90 10.80 -18.62
N LEU A 121 -11.26 11.13 -19.74
CA LEU A 121 -11.78 10.87 -21.09
C LEU A 121 -11.97 9.38 -21.38
N VAL A 122 -11.09 8.52 -20.83
CA VAL A 122 -11.21 7.06 -20.95
C VAL A 122 -12.09 6.45 -19.85
N GLY A 123 -12.84 7.26 -19.07
CA GLY A 123 -13.75 6.79 -18.02
C GLY A 123 -13.07 6.22 -16.76
N ARG A 124 -11.78 6.49 -16.57
CA ARG A 124 -10.97 5.95 -15.45
C ARG A 124 -10.55 7.00 -14.43
N LYS A 125 -11.45 7.92 -14.07
CA LYS A 125 -11.19 8.99 -13.10
C LYS A 125 -10.69 8.45 -11.75
N THR A 126 -11.29 7.39 -11.24
CA THR A 126 -10.87 6.72 -9.99
C THR A 126 -9.43 6.23 -10.02
N LEU A 127 -8.94 5.81 -11.19
CA LEU A 127 -7.55 5.38 -11.35
C LEU A 127 -6.57 6.56 -11.18
N TYR A 128 -6.97 7.76 -11.62
CA TYR A 128 -6.18 8.97 -11.39
C TYR A 128 -6.00 9.22 -9.87
N GLU A 129 -7.09 9.19 -9.11
CA GLU A 129 -7.05 9.41 -7.66
C GLU A 129 -6.22 8.34 -6.94
N GLN A 130 -6.29 7.09 -7.42
CA GLN A 130 -5.48 5.99 -6.89
C GLN A 130 -3.98 6.13 -7.17
N LEU A 131 -3.59 6.72 -8.29
CA LEU A 131 -2.20 6.84 -8.71
C LEU A 131 -1.55 8.18 -8.32
N PHE A 132 -2.33 9.24 -8.19
CA PHE A 132 -1.83 10.61 -7.98
C PHE A 132 -2.38 11.27 -6.71
N GLY A 133 -3.38 10.69 -6.05
CA GLY A 133 -3.96 11.21 -4.81
C GLY A 133 -3.15 10.83 -3.58
N ASP A 134 -3.13 11.70 -2.58
CA ASP A 134 -2.54 11.43 -1.28
C ASP A 134 -3.48 10.57 -0.42
N MET A 135 -2.90 9.66 0.34
CA MET A 135 -3.59 8.88 1.36
C MET A 135 -2.58 8.40 2.40
N VAL A 136 -2.45 9.13 3.47
CA VAL A 136 -1.51 8.80 4.56
C VAL A 136 -2.31 8.37 5.79
N ALA A 137 -1.99 7.20 6.32
CA ALA A 137 -2.57 6.70 7.57
C ALA A 137 -1.60 6.91 8.73
N ASP A 138 -2.14 7.21 9.89
CA ASP A 138 -1.36 7.27 11.13
C ASP A 138 -1.09 5.84 11.64
N THR A 139 0.18 5.50 11.78
CA THR A 139 0.66 4.20 12.25
C THR A 139 1.21 4.24 13.67
N SER A 140 1.18 5.40 14.32
CA SER A 140 1.81 5.63 15.62
C SER A 140 1.27 4.71 16.72
N SER A 141 -0.04 4.41 16.71
CA SER A 141 -0.70 3.58 17.70
C SER A 141 -0.15 2.15 17.75
N LEU A 142 0.11 1.53 16.60
CA LEU A 142 0.62 0.16 16.54
C LEU A 142 2.12 0.09 16.90
N THR A 143 2.89 1.08 16.47
CA THR A 143 4.31 1.17 16.83
C THR A 143 4.52 1.50 18.31
N ALA A 144 3.63 2.30 18.91
CA ALA A 144 3.68 2.66 20.34
C ALA A 144 3.52 1.44 21.27
N ILE A 145 2.80 0.40 20.85
CA ILE A 145 2.66 -0.86 21.60
C ILE A 145 3.77 -1.88 21.25
N GLY A 146 4.81 -1.47 20.48
CA GLY A 146 6.01 -2.27 20.25
C GLY A 146 6.03 -3.08 18.95
N PHE A 147 5.04 -2.94 18.07
CA PHE A 147 5.07 -3.63 16.77
C PHE A 147 6.19 -3.08 15.87
N LYS A 148 6.91 -3.99 15.22
CA LYS A 148 8.00 -3.66 14.29
C LYS A 148 7.69 -4.17 12.88
N TYR A 149 7.60 -3.23 11.93
CA TYR A 149 7.39 -3.53 10.52
C TYR A 149 8.66 -4.11 9.88
N LEU A 150 8.47 -5.04 8.93
CA LEU A 150 9.54 -5.45 8.02
C LEU A 150 9.80 -4.35 6.97
N PRO A 151 11.04 -4.24 6.46
CA PRO A 151 11.39 -3.27 5.43
C PRO A 151 10.54 -3.44 4.16
N GLY A 152 9.87 -2.37 3.72
CA GLY A 152 8.97 -2.40 2.57
C GLY A 152 9.68 -2.67 1.24
N ASP A 153 10.92 -2.22 1.06
CA ASP A 153 11.68 -2.41 -0.19
C ASP A 153 11.88 -3.89 -0.54
N ALA A 154 12.21 -4.73 0.46
CA ALA A 154 12.35 -6.16 0.27
C ALA A 154 11.03 -6.82 -0.16
N GLN A 155 9.91 -6.38 0.44
CA GLN A 155 8.57 -6.87 0.13
C GLN A 155 8.10 -6.44 -1.27
N ILE A 156 8.39 -5.20 -1.69
CA ILE A 156 8.12 -4.70 -3.04
C ILE A 156 8.91 -5.54 -4.07
N ALA A 157 10.18 -5.82 -3.80
CA ALA A 157 11.01 -6.64 -4.69
C ALA A 157 10.47 -8.08 -4.80
N ALA A 158 10.02 -8.68 -3.70
CA ALA A 158 9.41 -10.01 -3.70
C ALA A 158 8.12 -10.04 -4.52
N MET A 159 7.24 -9.05 -4.35
CA MET A 159 6.01 -8.87 -5.13
C MET A 159 6.31 -8.74 -6.63
N ALA A 160 7.25 -7.88 -7.01
CA ALA A 160 7.61 -7.65 -8.41
C ALA A 160 8.09 -8.94 -9.09
N LYS A 161 8.97 -9.70 -8.42
CA LYS A 161 9.49 -10.97 -8.92
C LYS A 161 8.40 -12.05 -9.03
N ALA A 162 7.48 -12.11 -8.09
CA ALA A 162 6.37 -13.05 -8.12
C ALA A 162 5.40 -12.75 -9.26
N ALA A 163 5.07 -11.47 -9.49
CA ALA A 163 4.17 -11.04 -10.56
C ALA A 163 4.68 -11.38 -11.98
N ARG A 164 6.01 -11.58 -12.15
CA ARG A 164 6.62 -11.99 -13.43
C ARG A 164 6.48 -13.49 -13.70
N LYS A 165 6.27 -14.29 -12.65
CA LYS A 165 6.13 -15.75 -12.78
C LYS A 165 4.70 -16.19 -13.09
N ASN A 166 3.73 -15.31 -12.85
CA ASN A 166 2.28 -15.53 -13.05
C ASN A 166 1.76 -14.71 -14.25
#